data_2da1db67f5aec0db33803716b712a576
#
_entry.id   2da1db67f5aec0db33803716b712a576
#
_cell.length_a   1.000
_cell.length_b   1.000
_cell.length_c   1.000
_cell.angle_alpha   90.00
_cell.angle_beta   90.00
_cell.angle_gamma   90.00
#
_symmetry.space_group_name_H-M   'P 1'
#
loop_
_entity.id
_entity.type
_entity.pdbx_description
1 polymer ?
#
loop_
_entity_poly.entity_id
_entity_poly.type
_entity_poly.pdbx_seq_one_letter_code
_entity_poly.pdbx_strand_id
1 'polypeptide(L)'
;YSMSLAMGIMITYGSYMKKDNNLESSVRQIELFDSGIAFLAGLMIIPAVFAFSGGDRSALSAGPGLMFMTLPKVFASMRFGGAIGTIFFVLVFFAALTSAISLMETIVSVFMDKFGWKRRFTGIFVFILAAVMGIPSSLGFGTLGFISWNGMSILDIMDFVSNSVLMPIVAFFTCIFVGFIIKPKAIADEVKASDGTFTGEKMFNVM
;
A
#
# COMPACT_ATOMS: atom_id res chain seq x y z
N TYR A 1 -2.79 7.23 0.58
CA TYR A 1 -2.01 6.28 -0.23
C TYR A 1 -1.64 5.04 0.58
N SER A 2 -0.94 5.16 1.70
CA SER A 2 -0.44 4.03 2.50
C SER A 2 -1.56 3.13 3.05
N MET A 3 -2.70 3.68 3.41
CA MET A 3 -3.89 2.94 3.83
C MET A 3 -4.64 2.24 2.68
N SER A 4 -4.17 2.34 1.45
CA SER A 4 -4.71 1.63 0.26
C SER A 4 -6.22 1.85 0.02
N LEU A 5 -6.76 3.02 0.36
CA LEU A 5 -8.19 3.32 0.27
C LEU A 5 -8.72 3.22 -1.17
N ALA A 6 -7.96 3.72 -2.14
CA ALA A 6 -8.35 3.69 -3.56
C ALA A 6 -8.05 2.37 -4.27
N MET A 7 -7.43 1.41 -3.60
CA MET A 7 -7.08 0.08 -4.15
C MET A 7 -8.14 -0.99 -3.89
N GLY A 8 -9.22 -0.65 -3.17
CA GLY A 8 -10.28 -1.61 -2.83
C GLY A 8 -9.96 -2.58 -1.69
N ILE A 9 -8.73 -2.56 -1.14
CA ILE A 9 -8.31 -3.48 -0.06
C ILE A 9 -9.19 -3.31 1.16
N MET A 10 -9.44 -2.07 1.59
CA MET A 10 -10.29 -1.78 2.74
C MET A 10 -11.74 -2.20 2.52
N ILE A 11 -12.25 -2.12 1.29
CA ILE A 11 -13.61 -2.61 0.95
C ILE A 11 -13.66 -4.13 1.12
N THR A 12 -12.67 -4.85 0.60
CA THR A 12 -12.58 -6.31 0.71
C THR A 12 -12.46 -6.74 2.18
N TYR A 13 -11.59 -6.12 2.95
CA TYR A 13 -11.46 -6.44 4.39
C TYR A 13 -12.70 -6.06 5.19
N GLY A 14 -13.32 -4.93 4.87
CA GLY A 14 -14.60 -4.53 5.47
C GLY A 14 -15.70 -5.58 5.23
N SER A 15 -15.75 -6.20 4.05
CA SER A 15 -16.71 -7.27 3.76
C SER A 15 -16.50 -8.55 4.57
N TYR A 16 -15.29 -8.77 5.11
CA TYR A 16 -14.95 -9.91 5.96
C TYR A 16 -15.14 -9.63 7.46
N MET A 17 -15.37 -8.38 7.83
CA MET A 17 -15.56 -8.02 9.24
C MET A 17 -16.89 -8.55 9.77
N LYS A 18 -16.86 -9.05 11.01
CA LYS A 18 -18.08 -9.44 11.73
C LYS A 18 -18.82 -8.20 12.21
N LYS A 19 -20.15 -8.28 12.28
CA LYS A 19 -21.02 -7.16 12.70
C LYS A 19 -20.77 -6.68 14.14
N ASP A 20 -20.18 -7.53 14.97
CA ASP A 20 -19.87 -7.23 16.37
C ASP A 20 -18.56 -6.43 16.55
N ASN A 21 -17.82 -6.19 15.49
CA ASN A 21 -16.57 -5.44 15.54
C ASN A 21 -16.84 -3.93 15.49
N ASN A 22 -16.21 -3.20 16.40
CA ASN A 22 -16.26 -1.75 16.43
C ASN A 22 -15.49 -1.16 15.22
N LEU A 23 -16.23 -0.64 14.25
CA LEU A 23 -15.65 -0.06 13.01
C LEU A 23 -14.86 1.21 13.29
N GLU A 24 -15.37 2.12 14.12
CA GLU A 24 -14.70 3.38 14.45
C GLU A 24 -13.35 3.13 15.13
N SER A 25 -13.32 2.24 16.12
CA SER A 25 -12.08 1.86 16.81
C SER A 25 -11.06 1.22 15.87
N SER A 26 -11.51 0.33 14.98
CA SER A 26 -10.65 -0.32 13.99
C SER A 26 -10.01 0.67 13.02
N VAL A 27 -10.80 1.59 12.48
CA VAL A 27 -10.29 2.63 11.56
C VAL A 27 -9.30 3.55 12.28
N ARG A 28 -9.61 3.99 13.50
CA ARG A 28 -8.73 4.84 14.29
C ARG A 28 -7.39 4.17 14.64
N GLN A 29 -7.42 2.87 14.94
CA GLN A 29 -6.19 2.11 15.18
C GLN A 29 -5.33 2.03 13.91
N ILE A 30 -5.93 1.73 12.75
CA ILE A 30 -5.22 1.69 11.47
C ILE A 30 -4.57 3.05 11.17
N GLU A 31 -5.32 4.15 11.31
CA GLU A 31 -4.80 5.50 11.08
C GLU A 31 -3.64 5.86 12.01
N LEU A 32 -3.77 5.54 13.30
CA LEU A 32 -2.73 5.81 14.30
C LEU A 32 -1.45 5.03 14.01
N PHE A 33 -1.56 3.73 13.73
CA PHE A 33 -0.40 2.89 13.45
C PHE A 33 0.25 3.24 12.11
N ASP A 34 -0.53 3.46 11.04
CA ASP A 34 0.00 3.85 9.74
C ASP A 34 0.78 5.17 9.82
N SER A 35 0.15 6.21 10.37
CA SER A 35 0.79 7.53 10.52
C SER A 35 1.98 7.49 11.47
N GLY A 36 1.86 6.78 12.60
CA GLY A 36 2.92 6.65 13.58
C GLY A 36 4.16 5.93 13.04
N ILE A 37 3.97 4.81 12.36
CA ILE A 37 5.06 4.03 11.76
C ILE A 37 5.72 4.82 10.63
N ALA A 38 4.93 5.47 9.76
CA ALA A 38 5.47 6.31 8.69
C ALA A 38 6.33 7.46 9.22
N PHE A 39 5.88 8.12 10.27
CA PHE A 39 6.63 9.19 10.92
C PHE A 39 7.93 8.70 11.57
N LEU A 40 7.87 7.60 12.33
CA LEU A 40 9.05 7.00 12.95
C LEU A 40 10.06 6.50 11.92
N ALA A 41 9.58 5.85 10.83
CA ALA A 41 10.45 5.41 9.75
C ALA A 41 11.15 6.60 9.07
N GLY A 42 10.43 7.69 8.81
CA GLY A 42 11.02 8.93 8.27
C GLY A 42 12.09 9.52 9.19
N LEU A 43 11.81 9.60 10.50
CA LEU A 43 12.76 10.08 11.50
C LEU A 43 14.01 9.21 11.62
N MET A 44 13.91 7.91 11.38
CA MET A 44 15.07 7.00 11.41
C MET A 44 15.87 7.03 10.11
N ILE A 45 15.20 6.89 8.98
CA ILE A 45 15.85 6.68 7.68
C ILE A 45 16.49 7.97 7.16
N ILE A 46 15.77 9.10 7.20
CA ILE A 46 16.24 10.35 6.61
C ILE A 46 17.53 10.84 7.27
N PRO A 47 17.63 10.99 8.61
CA PRO A 47 18.86 11.40 9.25
C PRO A 47 20.00 10.40 9.08
N ALA A 48 19.69 9.09 9.11
CA ALA A 48 20.72 8.06 8.93
C ALA A 48 21.35 8.15 7.54
N VAL A 49 20.53 8.20 6.49
CA VAL A 49 21.02 8.34 5.11
C VAL A 49 21.82 9.62 4.94
N PHE A 50 21.34 10.75 5.47
CA PHE A 50 22.03 12.03 5.38
C PHE A 50 23.40 12.01 6.09
N ALA A 51 23.46 11.45 7.30
CA ALA A 51 24.71 11.37 8.07
C ALA A 51 25.75 10.47 7.39
N PHE A 52 25.33 9.32 6.83
CA PHE A 52 26.24 8.37 6.20
C PHE A 52 26.56 8.67 4.73
N SER A 53 25.79 9.56 4.07
CA SER A 53 26.11 10.05 2.72
C SER A 53 27.04 11.27 2.72
N GLY A 54 27.52 11.70 3.89
CA GLY A 54 28.36 12.90 4.00
C GLY A 54 27.61 14.21 3.73
N GLY A 55 26.28 14.21 3.91
CA GLY A 55 25.43 15.38 3.67
C GLY A 55 24.94 15.52 2.23
N ASP A 56 25.18 14.52 1.40
CA ASP A 56 24.69 14.54 0.01
C ASP A 56 23.17 14.29 -0.04
N ARG A 57 22.44 15.32 -0.49
CA ARG A 57 20.98 15.26 -0.65
C ARG A 57 20.54 14.33 -1.78
N SER A 58 21.40 14.06 -2.75
CA SER A 58 21.07 13.15 -3.86
C SER A 58 20.94 11.69 -3.40
N ALA A 59 21.56 11.34 -2.28
CA ALA A 59 21.42 10.04 -1.65
C ALA A 59 20.02 9.77 -1.07
N LEU A 60 19.22 10.81 -0.86
CA LEU A 60 17.82 10.75 -0.40
C LEU A 60 16.85 10.54 -1.56
N SER A 61 17.28 9.95 -2.67
CA SER A 61 16.39 9.61 -3.78
C SER A 61 15.28 8.66 -3.31
N ALA A 62 14.05 8.92 -3.75
CA ALA A 62 12.91 8.06 -3.43
C ALA A 62 12.97 6.73 -4.20
N GLY A 63 12.24 5.73 -3.71
CA GLY A 63 12.01 4.48 -4.42
C GLY A 63 13.02 3.36 -4.13
N PRO A 64 13.08 2.34 -5.02
CA PRO A 64 13.90 1.14 -4.81
C PRO A 64 15.39 1.43 -4.62
N GLY A 65 15.91 2.49 -5.24
CA GLY A 65 17.31 2.91 -5.10
C GLY A 65 17.69 3.24 -3.66
N LEU A 66 16.85 3.96 -2.94
CA LEU A 66 17.08 4.26 -1.52
C LEU A 66 17.15 2.96 -0.70
N MET A 67 16.19 2.06 -0.90
CA MET A 67 16.04 0.86 -0.10
C MET A 67 17.12 -0.20 -0.39
N PHE A 68 17.43 -0.45 -1.66
CA PHE A 68 18.30 -1.57 -2.05
C PHE A 68 19.73 -1.15 -2.41
N MET A 69 20.01 0.13 -2.62
CA MET A 69 21.37 0.61 -2.93
C MET A 69 21.95 1.47 -1.79
N THR A 70 21.17 2.42 -1.28
CA THR A 70 21.66 3.38 -0.27
C THR A 70 21.66 2.77 1.13
N LEU A 71 20.55 2.20 1.61
CA LEU A 71 20.46 1.63 2.95
C LEU A 71 21.48 0.50 3.23
N PRO A 72 21.77 -0.44 2.31
CA PRO A 72 22.83 -1.42 2.53
C PRO A 72 24.21 -0.78 2.76
N LYS A 73 24.54 0.32 2.06
CA LYS A 73 25.79 1.06 2.27
C LYS A 73 25.83 1.73 3.65
N VAL A 74 24.69 2.30 4.08
CA VAL A 74 24.54 2.86 5.43
C VAL A 74 24.78 1.78 6.49
N PHE A 75 24.12 0.63 6.36
CA PHE A 75 24.30 -0.48 7.29
C PHE A 75 25.75 -0.99 7.31
N ALA A 76 26.40 -1.12 6.15
CA ALA A 76 27.78 -1.56 6.05
C ALA A 76 28.77 -0.65 6.81
N SER A 77 28.44 0.64 6.97
CA SER A 77 29.26 1.61 7.72
C SER A 77 29.01 1.62 9.24
N MET A 78 27.97 0.90 9.71
CA MET A 78 27.61 0.82 11.14
C MET A 78 28.33 -0.34 11.84
N ARG A 79 28.65 -0.19 13.13
CA ARG A 79 29.37 -1.20 13.94
C ARG A 79 28.69 -2.58 13.98
N PHE A 80 27.36 -2.64 13.99
CA PHE A 80 26.56 -3.88 13.94
C PHE A 80 25.68 -3.93 12.68
N GLY A 81 26.13 -3.30 11.60
CA GLY A 81 25.34 -3.08 10.41
C GLY A 81 24.83 -4.37 9.74
N GLY A 82 25.60 -5.45 9.79
CA GLY A 82 25.16 -6.74 9.27
C GLY A 82 23.91 -7.28 9.97
N ALA A 83 23.89 -7.26 11.30
CA ALA A 83 22.72 -7.71 12.07
C ALA A 83 21.52 -6.79 11.89
N ILE A 84 21.74 -5.47 11.99
CA ILE A 84 20.67 -4.46 11.80
C ILE A 84 20.09 -4.56 10.40
N GLY A 85 20.94 -4.64 9.38
CA GLY A 85 20.52 -4.77 7.99
C GLY A 85 19.72 -6.06 7.74
N THR A 86 20.16 -7.18 8.32
CA THR A 86 19.42 -8.45 8.20
C THR A 86 18.02 -8.34 8.80
N ILE A 87 17.91 -7.83 10.02
CA ILE A 87 16.60 -7.63 10.68
C ILE A 87 15.73 -6.69 9.86
N PHE A 88 16.29 -5.58 9.38
CA PHE A 88 15.57 -4.63 8.55
C PHE A 88 15.01 -5.28 7.28
N PHE A 89 15.83 -6.00 6.51
CA PHE A 89 15.37 -6.63 5.27
C PHE A 89 14.41 -7.80 5.50
N VAL A 90 14.52 -8.51 6.62
CA VAL A 90 13.52 -9.51 7.02
C VAL A 90 12.17 -8.85 7.30
N LEU A 91 12.16 -7.73 8.02
CA LEU A 91 10.94 -6.96 8.27
C LEU A 91 10.34 -6.40 6.98
N VAL A 92 11.16 -5.85 6.09
CA VAL A 92 10.73 -5.38 4.76
C VAL A 92 10.14 -6.51 3.93
N PHE A 93 10.75 -7.69 3.97
CA PHE A 93 10.21 -8.87 3.27
C PHE A 93 8.82 -9.24 3.78
N PHE A 94 8.62 -9.31 5.11
CA PHE A 94 7.30 -9.61 5.67
C PHE A 94 6.27 -8.51 5.36
N ALA A 95 6.67 -7.25 5.41
CA ALA A 95 5.80 -6.12 5.03
C ALA A 95 5.38 -6.21 3.55
N ALA A 96 6.30 -6.51 2.65
CA ALA A 96 6.00 -6.70 1.23
C ALA A 96 5.10 -7.92 0.99
N LEU A 97 5.36 -9.03 1.69
CA LEU A 97 4.57 -10.25 1.58
C LEU A 97 3.12 -10.03 2.03
N THR A 98 2.91 -9.38 3.17
CA THR A 98 1.55 -9.09 3.68
C THR A 98 0.80 -8.15 2.73
N SER A 99 1.47 -7.13 2.17
CA SER A 99 0.88 -6.23 1.18
C SER A 99 0.52 -6.96 -0.12
N ALA A 100 1.39 -7.84 -0.60
CA ALA A 100 1.14 -8.65 -1.80
C ALA A 100 -0.07 -9.58 -1.61
N ILE A 101 -0.20 -10.22 -0.44
CA ILE A 101 -1.35 -11.06 -0.10
C ILE A 101 -2.64 -10.24 -0.09
N SER A 102 -2.62 -9.04 0.48
CA SER A 102 -3.78 -8.15 0.56
C SER A 102 -4.26 -7.70 -0.83
N LEU A 103 -3.33 -7.30 -1.70
CA LEU A 103 -3.64 -6.94 -3.08
C LEU A 103 -4.20 -8.13 -3.86
N MET A 104 -3.57 -9.29 -3.72
CA MET A 104 -4.01 -10.52 -4.39
C MET A 104 -5.41 -10.94 -3.93
N GLU A 105 -5.69 -10.89 -2.62
CA GLU A 105 -7.00 -11.22 -2.07
C GLU A 105 -8.11 -10.29 -2.60
N THR A 106 -7.81 -8.99 -2.71
CA THR A 106 -8.75 -8.00 -3.27
C THR A 106 -9.10 -8.33 -4.71
N ILE A 107 -8.11 -8.62 -5.55
CA ILE A 107 -8.35 -8.97 -6.96
C ILE A 107 -9.11 -10.29 -7.06
N VAL A 108 -8.72 -11.31 -6.26
CA VAL A 108 -9.40 -12.61 -6.22
C VAL A 108 -10.86 -12.44 -5.82
N SER A 109 -11.16 -11.65 -4.79
CA SER A 109 -12.52 -11.36 -4.34
C SER A 109 -13.36 -10.75 -5.48
N VAL A 110 -12.85 -9.72 -6.15
CA VAL A 110 -13.54 -9.06 -7.26
C VAL A 110 -13.86 -10.04 -8.41
N PHE A 111 -12.89 -10.88 -8.79
CA PHE A 111 -13.12 -11.88 -9.85
C PHE A 111 -14.12 -12.97 -9.44
N MET A 112 -14.07 -13.41 -8.19
CA MET A 112 -15.02 -14.38 -7.65
C MET A 112 -16.44 -13.82 -7.66
N ASP A 113 -16.62 -12.58 -7.20
CA ASP A 113 -17.93 -11.94 -7.11
C ASP A 113 -18.51 -11.66 -8.51
N LYS A 114 -17.66 -11.22 -9.45
CA LYS A 114 -18.11 -10.86 -10.78
C LYS A 114 -18.39 -12.06 -11.69
N PHE A 115 -17.54 -13.09 -11.62
CA PHE A 115 -17.58 -14.23 -12.55
C PHE A 115 -18.05 -15.53 -11.90
N GLY A 116 -18.24 -15.56 -10.57
CA GLY A 116 -18.62 -16.78 -9.85
C GLY A 116 -17.54 -17.87 -9.84
N TRP A 117 -16.27 -17.51 -10.07
CA TRP A 117 -15.19 -18.48 -10.17
C TRP A 117 -14.84 -19.10 -8.82
N LYS A 118 -14.33 -20.34 -8.85
CA LYS A 118 -13.85 -21.01 -7.63
C LYS A 118 -12.54 -20.35 -7.15
N ARG A 119 -12.42 -20.13 -5.84
CA ARG A 119 -11.27 -19.47 -5.20
C ARG A 119 -9.90 -19.99 -5.67
N ARG A 120 -9.74 -21.32 -5.78
CA ARG A 120 -8.45 -21.92 -6.24
C ARG A 120 -8.11 -21.53 -7.67
N PHE A 121 -9.07 -21.58 -8.57
CA PHE A 121 -8.88 -21.21 -9.98
C PHE A 121 -8.54 -19.72 -10.09
N THR A 122 -9.31 -18.87 -9.42
CA THR A 122 -9.11 -17.42 -9.44
C THR A 122 -7.74 -17.05 -8.84
N GLY A 123 -7.33 -17.68 -7.73
CA GLY A 123 -6.03 -17.44 -7.12
C GLY A 123 -4.86 -17.79 -8.07
N ILE A 124 -4.92 -18.91 -8.76
CA ILE A 124 -3.91 -19.32 -9.76
C ILE A 124 -3.89 -18.32 -10.94
N PHE A 125 -5.07 -17.95 -11.44
CA PHE A 125 -5.19 -16.97 -12.52
C PHE A 125 -4.58 -15.62 -12.16
N VAL A 126 -4.92 -15.08 -10.99
CA VAL A 126 -4.38 -13.81 -10.50
C VAL A 126 -2.87 -13.89 -10.26
N PHE A 127 -2.39 -15.02 -9.73
CA PHE A 127 -0.96 -15.25 -9.56
C PHE A 127 -0.20 -15.25 -10.90
N ILE A 128 -0.72 -15.93 -11.92
CA ILE A 128 -0.13 -15.95 -13.27
C ILE A 128 -0.14 -14.53 -13.85
N LEU A 129 -1.26 -13.80 -13.72
CA LEU A 129 -1.37 -12.43 -14.19
C LEU A 129 -0.34 -11.53 -13.51
N ALA A 130 -0.20 -11.62 -12.19
CA ALA A 130 0.79 -10.87 -11.43
C ALA A 130 2.23 -11.23 -11.83
N ALA A 131 2.52 -12.51 -12.08
CA ALA A 131 3.83 -12.94 -12.55
C ALA A 131 4.16 -12.40 -13.96
N VAL A 132 3.20 -12.45 -14.88
CA VAL A 132 3.36 -11.92 -16.25
C VAL A 132 3.63 -10.42 -16.24
N MET A 133 3.00 -9.66 -15.34
CA MET A 133 3.24 -8.22 -15.20
C MET A 133 4.51 -7.92 -14.38
N GLY A 134 4.78 -8.71 -13.36
CA GLY A 134 5.91 -8.48 -12.44
C GLY A 134 7.28 -8.88 -13.00
N ILE A 135 7.35 -9.95 -13.81
CA ILE A 135 8.62 -10.41 -14.39
C ILE A 135 9.26 -9.33 -15.28
N PRO A 136 8.56 -8.70 -16.26
CA PRO A 136 9.13 -7.62 -17.05
C PRO A 136 9.53 -6.40 -16.20
N SER A 137 8.73 -6.10 -15.16
CA SER A 137 9.01 -5.01 -14.24
C SER A 137 10.31 -5.24 -13.45
N SER A 138 10.53 -6.45 -12.98
CA SER A 138 11.77 -6.85 -12.29
C SER A 138 12.98 -6.87 -13.24
N LEU A 139 12.82 -7.42 -14.44
CA LEU A 139 13.88 -7.47 -15.45
C LEU A 139 14.23 -6.10 -16.03
N GLY A 140 13.38 -5.10 -15.86
CA GLY A 140 13.61 -3.71 -16.26
C GLY A 140 14.82 -3.06 -15.60
N PHE A 141 15.27 -3.55 -14.44
CA PHE A 141 16.52 -3.13 -13.80
C PHE A 141 17.78 -3.90 -14.27
N GLY A 142 17.61 -4.87 -15.14
CA GLY A 142 18.70 -5.73 -15.64
C GLY A 142 18.65 -5.92 -17.15
N THR A 143 18.30 -7.12 -17.58
CA THR A 143 18.33 -7.53 -19.01
C THR A 143 17.39 -6.72 -19.91
N LEU A 144 16.29 -6.21 -19.39
CA LEU A 144 15.34 -5.36 -20.11
C LEU A 144 15.53 -3.86 -19.85
N GLY A 145 16.65 -3.46 -19.24
CA GLY A 145 16.96 -2.07 -18.94
C GLY A 145 17.09 -1.15 -20.20
N PHE A 146 17.21 -1.75 -21.40
CA PHE A 146 17.17 -1.03 -22.67
C PHE A 146 15.77 -0.50 -23.01
N ILE A 147 14.71 -1.07 -22.42
CA ILE A 147 13.34 -0.62 -22.56
C ILE A 147 13.10 0.48 -21.53
N SER A 148 13.48 1.70 -21.89
CA SER A 148 13.21 2.88 -21.07
C SER A 148 12.45 3.91 -21.91
N TRP A 149 11.41 4.48 -21.35
CA TRP A 149 10.68 5.59 -21.97
C TRP A 149 10.94 6.86 -21.17
N ASN A 150 11.54 7.84 -21.82
CA ASN A 150 11.88 9.15 -21.21
C ASN A 150 12.75 9.01 -19.94
N GLY A 151 13.65 8.03 -19.92
CA GLY A 151 14.52 7.74 -18.75
C GLY A 151 13.86 6.97 -17.61
N MET A 152 12.58 6.60 -17.74
CA MET A 152 11.85 5.80 -16.77
C MET A 152 11.99 4.30 -17.07
N SER A 153 12.23 3.50 -16.04
CA SER A 153 12.21 2.04 -16.13
C SER A 153 10.79 1.52 -16.33
N ILE A 154 10.64 0.23 -16.70
CA ILE A 154 9.32 -0.41 -16.80
C ILE A 154 8.55 -0.30 -15.48
N LEU A 155 9.24 -0.48 -14.34
CA LEU A 155 8.62 -0.32 -13.02
C LEU A 155 8.10 1.10 -12.79
N ASP A 156 8.91 2.11 -13.13
CA ASP A 156 8.53 3.52 -12.96
C ASP A 156 7.31 3.89 -13.81
N ILE A 157 7.21 3.35 -15.03
CA ILE A 157 6.05 3.55 -15.90
C ILE A 157 4.80 2.89 -15.32
N MET A 158 4.92 1.65 -14.84
CA MET A 158 3.80 0.94 -14.19
C MET A 158 3.36 1.65 -12.90
N ASP A 159 4.31 2.10 -12.10
CA ASP A 159 4.05 2.88 -10.89
C ASP A 159 3.35 4.21 -11.22
N PHE A 160 3.83 4.94 -12.21
CA PHE A 160 3.21 6.18 -12.65
C PHE A 160 1.76 5.96 -13.12
N VAL A 161 1.52 4.96 -13.95
CA VAL A 161 0.16 4.67 -14.45
C VAL A 161 -0.76 4.24 -13.31
N SER A 162 -0.32 3.35 -12.43
CA SER A 162 -1.16 2.84 -11.34
C SER A 162 -1.39 3.89 -10.24
N ASN A 163 -0.34 4.54 -9.77
CA ASN A 163 -0.40 5.41 -8.60
C ASN A 163 -0.69 6.87 -8.92
N SER A 164 -0.15 7.39 -10.03
CA SER A 164 -0.34 8.81 -10.38
C SER A 164 -1.55 9.05 -11.27
N VAL A 165 -2.04 8.04 -11.99
CA VAL A 165 -3.18 8.20 -12.92
C VAL A 165 -4.41 7.44 -12.42
N LEU A 166 -4.32 6.11 -12.29
CA LEU A 166 -5.49 5.28 -12.00
C LEU A 166 -5.99 5.48 -10.56
N MET A 167 -5.10 5.56 -9.58
CA MET A 167 -5.49 5.70 -8.18
C MET A 167 -6.27 7.00 -7.89
N PRO A 168 -5.85 8.20 -8.33
CA PRO A 168 -6.64 9.42 -8.15
C PRO A 168 -8.00 9.35 -8.85
N ILE A 169 -8.07 8.73 -10.03
CA ILE A 169 -9.33 8.54 -10.76
C ILE A 169 -10.28 7.65 -9.95
N VAL A 170 -9.79 6.51 -9.45
CA VAL A 170 -10.60 5.60 -8.62
C VAL A 170 -11.02 6.28 -7.32
N ALA A 171 -10.12 7.02 -6.66
CA ALA A 171 -10.45 7.78 -5.46
C ALA A 171 -11.56 8.80 -5.71
N PHE A 172 -11.47 9.56 -6.81
CA PHE A 172 -12.48 10.53 -7.20
C PHE A 172 -13.86 9.89 -7.43
N PHE A 173 -13.91 8.79 -8.20
CA PHE A 173 -15.17 8.07 -8.42
C PHE A 173 -15.72 7.44 -7.15
N THR A 174 -14.84 6.94 -6.26
CA THR A 174 -15.27 6.41 -4.96
C THR A 174 -15.89 7.51 -4.09
N CYS A 175 -15.29 8.71 -4.06
CA CYS A 175 -15.86 9.84 -3.34
C CYS A 175 -17.26 10.23 -3.88
N ILE A 176 -17.43 10.27 -5.22
CA ILE A 176 -18.73 10.53 -5.83
C ILE A 176 -19.73 9.44 -5.46
N PHE A 177 -19.33 8.18 -5.57
CA PHE A 177 -20.19 7.04 -5.24
C PHE A 177 -20.65 7.06 -3.78
N VAL A 178 -19.72 7.28 -2.87
CA VAL A 178 -20.02 7.35 -1.43
C VAL A 178 -20.87 8.58 -1.10
N GLY A 179 -20.53 9.75 -1.65
CA GLY A 179 -21.20 10.99 -1.33
C GLY A 179 -22.61 11.09 -1.92
N PHE A 180 -22.82 10.65 -3.16
CA PHE A 180 -24.09 10.86 -3.87
C PHE A 180 -24.97 9.60 -3.95
N ILE A 181 -24.40 8.40 -4.07
CA ILE A 181 -25.15 7.15 -4.25
C ILE A 181 -25.44 6.48 -2.91
N ILE A 182 -24.41 6.14 -2.14
CA ILE A 182 -24.57 5.49 -0.81
C ILE A 182 -25.17 6.47 0.19
N LYS A 183 -24.77 7.72 0.15
CA LYS A 183 -25.03 8.84 1.08
C LYS A 183 -24.40 8.63 2.45
N PRO A 184 -23.86 9.70 3.07
CA PRO A 184 -23.22 9.66 4.38
C PRO A 184 -24.09 9.06 5.49
N LYS A 185 -25.40 9.26 5.41
CA LYS A 185 -26.37 8.74 6.39
C LYS A 185 -26.36 7.20 6.46
N ALA A 186 -26.29 6.51 5.34
CA ALA A 186 -26.26 5.04 5.31
C ALA A 186 -25.00 4.49 6.00
N ILE A 187 -23.87 5.17 5.81
CA ILE A 187 -22.59 4.80 6.47
C ILE A 187 -22.67 5.09 7.97
N ALA A 188 -23.23 6.23 8.36
CA ALA A 188 -23.41 6.56 9.77
C ALA A 188 -24.34 5.55 10.49
N ASP A 189 -25.39 5.10 9.82
CA ASP A 189 -26.31 4.09 10.36
C ASP A 189 -25.60 2.72 10.51
N GLU A 190 -24.74 2.33 9.59
CA GLU A 190 -23.94 1.09 9.67
C GLU A 190 -22.91 1.14 10.81
N VAL A 191 -22.21 2.27 10.98
CA VAL A 191 -21.27 2.48 12.09
C VAL A 191 -22.02 2.40 13.43
N LYS A 192 -23.18 3.04 13.54
CA LYS A 192 -24.01 2.95 14.75
C LYS A 192 -24.52 1.54 15.03
N ALA A 193 -24.83 0.77 14.00
CA ALA A 193 -25.26 -0.62 14.13
C ALA A 193 -24.15 -1.51 14.69
N SER A 194 -22.88 -1.18 14.45
CA SER A 194 -21.72 -1.94 14.93
C SER A 194 -21.32 -1.58 16.37
N ASP A 195 -21.53 -0.34 16.83
CA ASP A 195 -20.98 0.16 18.12
C ASP A 195 -21.96 0.99 18.95
N GLY A 196 -23.17 1.27 18.45
CA GLY A 196 -24.16 2.08 19.15
C GLY A 196 -23.87 3.57 19.22
N THR A 197 -22.63 4.02 19.07
CA THR A 197 -22.22 5.44 19.11
C THR A 197 -21.26 5.77 17.97
N PHE A 198 -21.50 6.90 17.30
CA PHE A 198 -20.59 7.44 16.28
C PHE A 198 -20.09 8.82 16.71
N THR A 199 -18.87 8.88 17.26
CA THR A 199 -18.30 10.09 17.84
C THR A 199 -18.05 11.19 16.80
N GLY A 200 -17.77 10.81 15.55
CA GLY A 200 -17.50 11.72 14.43
C GLY A 200 -18.71 12.15 13.60
N GLU A 201 -19.94 11.77 13.96
CA GLU A 201 -21.13 11.95 13.12
C GLU A 201 -21.36 13.39 12.65
N LYS A 202 -21.15 14.39 13.53
CA LYS A 202 -21.35 15.81 13.19
C LYS A 202 -20.36 16.28 12.11
N MET A 203 -19.12 15.82 12.17
CA MET A 203 -18.07 16.19 11.20
C MET A 203 -18.27 15.45 9.87
N PHE A 204 -18.71 14.20 9.94
CA PHE A 204 -18.97 13.36 8.76
C PHE A 204 -20.20 13.85 7.95
N ASN A 205 -21.23 14.37 8.59
CA ASN A 205 -22.43 14.89 7.92
C ASN A 205 -22.23 16.29 7.30
N VAL A 206 -21.10 16.97 7.58
CA VAL A 206 -20.78 18.31 7.04
C VAL A 206 -19.87 18.20 5.79
N MET A 207 -19.25 17.05 5.56
CA MET A 207 -18.48 16.74 4.35
C MET A 207 -19.38 16.22 3.24
#